data_284c9b3c9a6bde98c96472142b7d831f
#
_entry.id   284c9b3c9a6bde98c96472142b7d831f
#
_cell.length_a   1.000
_cell.length_b   1.000
_cell.length_c   1.000
_cell.angle_alpha   90.00
_cell.angle_beta   90.00
_cell.angle_gamma   90.00
#
_symmetry.space_group_name_H-M   'P 1'
#
loop_
_entity.id
_entity.type
_entity.pdbx_description
1 polymer ?
#
loop_
_entity_poly.entity_id
_entity_poly.type
_entity_poly.pdbx_seq_one_letter_code
_entity_poly.pdbx_strand_id
1 'polypeptide(L)'
;MARATTTQRKALNTALAWGVGLLIFFPILWTILTSFKTEAQAIADPPVFLFFDWTLENYAAVQERSNYGRFLWNSVVIAGGSTLLGILIAVPAAWSMAFVPSNRTKDILLWMLSTKMLPAVGVLYPIYLIFIKMGLLDSKLGLVVVLMLINLPIIIWML
;
A
#
# COMPACT_ATOMS: atom_id res chain seq x y z
N MET A 1 -9.69 27.85 -20.48
CA MET A 1 -10.35 28.82 -19.56
C MET A 1 -11.09 28.05 -18.47
N ALA A 2 -10.57 28.03 -17.25
CA ALA A 2 -11.24 27.38 -16.12
C ALA A 2 -12.45 28.21 -15.73
N ARG A 3 -13.65 27.66 -15.88
CA ARG A 3 -14.92 28.29 -15.50
C ARG A 3 -14.91 28.54 -13.99
N ALA A 4 -14.97 29.81 -13.57
CA ALA A 4 -15.03 30.17 -12.15
C ALA A 4 -16.24 29.45 -11.51
N THR A 5 -15.97 28.51 -10.62
CA THR A 5 -17.03 27.79 -9.90
C THR A 5 -17.61 28.68 -8.81
N THR A 6 -18.93 28.88 -8.81
CA THR A 6 -19.65 29.63 -7.80
C THR A 6 -19.42 29.06 -6.40
N THR A 7 -19.37 29.87 -5.36
CA THR A 7 -19.14 29.45 -3.97
C THR A 7 -20.10 28.32 -3.53
N GLN A 8 -21.37 28.40 -3.95
CA GLN A 8 -22.35 27.33 -3.69
C GLN A 8 -21.98 25.99 -4.33
N ARG A 9 -21.46 26.00 -5.57
CA ARG A 9 -21.03 24.78 -6.27
C ARG A 9 -19.79 24.18 -5.62
N LYS A 10 -18.88 25.02 -5.12
CA LYS A 10 -17.72 24.55 -4.33
C LYS A 10 -18.18 23.89 -3.04
N ALA A 11 -19.07 24.53 -2.29
CA ALA A 11 -19.61 23.98 -1.05
C ALA A 11 -20.33 22.63 -1.28
N LEU A 12 -21.16 22.54 -2.32
CA LEU A 12 -21.84 21.29 -2.68
C LEU A 12 -20.84 20.18 -3.04
N ASN A 13 -19.86 20.49 -3.89
CA ASN A 13 -18.85 19.51 -4.28
C ASN A 13 -18.00 19.05 -3.07
N THR A 14 -17.70 19.96 -2.15
CA THR A 14 -16.98 19.63 -0.92
C THR A 14 -17.84 18.73 -0.02
N ALA A 15 -19.11 19.04 0.16
CA ALA A 15 -20.03 18.22 0.94
C ALA A 15 -20.20 16.82 0.33
N LEU A 16 -20.34 16.72 -1.00
CA LEU A 16 -20.40 15.44 -1.71
C LEU A 16 -19.09 14.65 -1.56
N ALA A 17 -17.93 15.31 -1.69
CA ALA A 17 -16.64 14.66 -1.52
C ALA A 17 -16.46 14.10 -0.10
N TRP A 18 -16.85 14.86 0.93
CA TRP A 18 -16.85 14.40 2.31
C TRP A 18 -17.85 13.26 2.54
N GLY A 19 -19.05 13.34 1.97
CA GLY A 19 -20.05 12.28 2.06
C GLY A 19 -19.55 10.96 1.47
N VAL A 20 -19.00 11.01 0.26
CA VAL A 20 -18.38 9.82 -0.38
C VAL A 20 -17.17 9.33 0.41
N GLY A 21 -16.32 10.25 0.89
CA GLY A 21 -15.15 9.89 1.70
C GLY A 21 -15.53 9.17 3.00
N LEU A 22 -16.54 9.66 3.71
CA LEU A 22 -17.06 9.02 4.94
C LEU A 22 -17.67 7.65 4.64
N LEU A 23 -18.41 7.52 3.54
CA LEU A 23 -19.00 6.24 3.13
C LEU A 23 -17.92 5.19 2.82
N ILE A 24 -16.86 5.58 2.12
CA ILE A 24 -15.71 4.69 1.82
C ILE A 24 -14.92 4.39 3.10
N PHE A 25 -14.83 5.34 4.02
CA PHE A 25 -14.12 5.16 5.30
C PHE A 25 -14.91 4.31 6.30
N PHE A 26 -16.24 4.24 6.16
CA PHE A 26 -17.10 3.53 7.11
C PHE A 26 -16.68 2.09 7.42
N PRO A 27 -16.35 1.21 6.45
CA PRO A 27 -15.89 -0.14 6.76
C PRO A 27 -14.60 -0.16 7.60
N ILE A 28 -13.70 0.79 7.37
CA ILE A 28 -12.45 0.91 8.14
C ILE A 28 -12.79 1.32 9.57
N LEU A 29 -13.63 2.36 9.73
CA LEU A 29 -14.10 2.79 11.04
C LEU A 29 -14.80 1.66 11.80
N TRP A 30 -15.67 0.91 11.11
CA TRP A 30 -16.36 -0.25 11.68
C TRP A 30 -15.37 -1.29 12.19
N THR A 31 -14.34 -1.63 11.42
CA THR A 31 -13.30 -2.57 11.82
C THR A 31 -12.54 -2.08 13.05
N ILE A 32 -12.18 -0.78 13.08
CA ILE A 32 -11.52 -0.17 14.24
C ILE A 32 -12.42 -0.25 15.48
N LEU A 33 -13.69 0.14 15.39
CA LEU A 33 -14.62 0.08 16.51
C LEU A 33 -14.83 -1.37 16.98
N THR A 34 -14.97 -2.31 16.07
CA THR A 34 -15.18 -3.73 16.38
C THR A 34 -13.97 -4.34 17.07
N SER A 35 -12.74 -3.89 16.80
CA SER A 35 -11.54 -4.37 17.46
C SER A 35 -11.51 -4.08 18.98
N PHE A 36 -12.28 -3.09 19.43
CA PHE A 36 -12.41 -2.72 20.86
C PHE A 36 -13.64 -3.30 21.54
N LYS A 37 -14.48 -4.07 20.83
CA LYS A 37 -15.67 -4.73 21.42
C LYS A 37 -15.31 -6.08 22.01
N THR A 38 -16.12 -6.53 22.95
CA THR A 38 -16.09 -7.94 23.38
C THR A 38 -16.56 -8.85 22.24
N GLU A 39 -16.17 -10.11 22.24
CA GLU A 39 -16.58 -11.08 21.20
C GLU A 39 -18.10 -11.14 21.04
N ALA A 40 -18.84 -11.17 22.15
CA ALA A 40 -20.31 -11.19 22.14
C ALA A 40 -20.91 -9.94 21.48
N GLN A 41 -20.33 -8.75 21.70
CA GLN A 41 -20.81 -7.49 21.11
C GLN A 41 -20.37 -7.34 19.65
N ALA A 42 -19.27 -7.97 19.24
CA ALA A 42 -18.78 -7.93 17.85
C ALA A 42 -19.72 -8.68 16.91
N ILE A 43 -20.36 -9.77 17.39
CA ILE A 43 -21.28 -10.62 16.61
C ILE A 43 -22.76 -10.40 17.00
N ALA A 44 -23.08 -9.38 17.81
CA ALA A 44 -24.43 -9.12 18.26
C ALA A 44 -25.38 -8.77 17.11
N ASP A 45 -26.60 -9.29 17.20
CA ASP A 45 -27.71 -8.94 16.32
C ASP A 45 -28.89 -8.42 17.18
N PRO A 46 -29.29 -7.14 17.05
CA PRO A 46 -28.79 -6.13 16.11
C PRO A 46 -27.36 -5.64 16.43
N PRO A 47 -26.63 -5.14 15.41
CA PRO A 47 -25.25 -4.67 15.60
C PRO A 47 -25.14 -3.49 16.56
N VAL A 48 -24.22 -3.59 17.53
CA VAL A 48 -23.93 -2.50 18.47
C VAL A 48 -22.95 -1.52 17.84
N PHE A 49 -23.34 -0.24 17.64
CA PHE A 49 -22.50 0.75 16.96
C PHE A 49 -21.57 1.53 17.91
N LEU A 50 -22.13 2.34 18.81
CA LEU A 50 -21.36 3.33 19.58
C LEU A 50 -21.31 3.05 21.08
N PHE A 51 -22.34 2.38 21.65
CA PHE A 51 -22.44 2.14 23.09
C PHE A 51 -22.11 0.66 23.37
N PHE A 52 -20.83 0.37 23.58
CA PHE A 52 -20.32 -0.95 23.87
C PHE A 52 -19.25 -0.88 24.96
N ASP A 53 -18.96 -2.00 25.58
CA ASP A 53 -17.89 -2.12 26.59
C ASP A 53 -16.54 -2.16 25.90
N TRP A 54 -15.72 -1.14 26.17
CA TRP A 54 -14.39 -1.02 25.59
C TRP A 54 -13.44 -2.04 26.22
N THR A 55 -12.83 -2.87 25.38
CA THR A 55 -11.86 -3.88 25.81
C THR A 55 -10.65 -3.93 24.89
N LEU A 56 -9.52 -4.37 25.43
CA LEU A 56 -8.30 -4.69 24.69
C LEU A 56 -8.04 -6.20 24.62
N GLU A 57 -8.99 -7.02 25.07
CA GLU A 57 -8.85 -8.48 25.12
C GLU A 57 -8.54 -9.07 23.73
N ASN A 58 -9.16 -8.54 22.67
CA ASN A 58 -8.88 -9.00 21.30
C ASN A 58 -7.41 -8.84 20.92
N TYR A 59 -6.77 -7.76 21.36
CA TYR A 59 -5.34 -7.52 21.10
C TYR A 59 -4.44 -8.47 21.91
N ALA A 60 -4.82 -8.76 23.17
CA ALA A 60 -4.14 -9.75 23.98
C ALA A 60 -4.28 -11.16 23.37
N ALA A 61 -5.51 -11.55 23.01
CA ALA A 61 -5.79 -12.84 22.39
C ALA A 61 -5.03 -13.06 21.07
N VAL A 62 -4.85 -12.02 20.26
CA VAL A 62 -4.05 -12.09 19.03
C VAL A 62 -2.57 -12.38 19.35
N GLN A 63 -2.02 -11.76 20.39
CA GLN A 63 -0.64 -12.03 20.82
C GLN A 63 -0.45 -13.43 21.40
N GLU A 64 -1.44 -13.97 22.09
CA GLU A 64 -1.41 -15.35 22.61
C GLU A 64 -1.53 -16.39 21.49
N ARG A 65 -2.40 -16.15 20.50
CA ARG A 65 -2.63 -17.06 19.37
C ARG A 65 -1.49 -17.07 18.35
N SER A 66 -0.77 -15.96 18.21
CA SER A 66 0.29 -15.81 17.22
C SER A 66 1.32 -14.76 17.64
N ASN A 67 2.55 -14.89 17.17
CA ASN A 67 3.60 -13.88 17.40
C ASN A 67 3.39 -12.65 16.52
N TYR A 68 2.25 -11.95 16.72
CA TYR A 68 1.82 -10.82 15.91
C TYR A 68 2.84 -9.68 15.88
N GLY A 69 3.51 -9.41 17.00
CA GLY A 69 4.58 -8.41 17.07
C GLY A 69 5.72 -8.71 16.09
N ARG A 70 6.09 -9.98 15.93
CA ARG A 70 7.09 -10.39 14.95
C ARG A 70 6.61 -10.19 13.51
N PHE A 71 5.35 -10.49 13.23
CA PHE A 71 4.78 -10.30 11.90
C PHE A 71 4.70 -8.82 11.54
N LEU A 72 4.26 -7.98 12.49
CA LEU A 72 4.24 -6.52 12.33
C LEU A 72 5.63 -5.99 12.04
N TRP A 73 6.63 -6.40 12.83
CA TRP A 73 8.03 -5.99 12.63
C TRP A 73 8.56 -6.42 11.26
N ASN A 74 8.26 -7.65 10.83
CA ASN A 74 8.64 -8.12 9.50
C ASN A 74 8.03 -7.25 8.40
N SER A 75 6.74 -6.91 8.53
CA SER A 75 6.04 -6.04 7.57
C SER A 75 6.66 -4.64 7.51
N VAL A 76 6.99 -4.04 8.67
CA VAL A 76 7.66 -2.73 8.75
C VAL A 76 9.03 -2.77 8.08
N VAL A 77 9.83 -3.79 8.36
CA VAL A 77 11.18 -3.93 7.77
C VAL A 77 11.10 -4.14 6.26
N ILE A 78 10.19 -4.99 5.80
CA ILE A 78 10.06 -5.29 4.36
C ILE A 78 9.50 -4.08 3.61
N ALA A 79 8.41 -3.50 4.08
CA ALA A 79 7.80 -2.34 3.44
C ALA A 79 8.71 -1.10 3.50
N GLY A 80 9.29 -0.81 4.68
CA GLY A 80 10.22 0.30 4.85
C GLY A 80 11.49 0.12 4.02
N GLY A 81 12.08 -1.06 4.04
CA GLY A 81 13.27 -1.38 3.26
C GLY A 81 13.05 -1.27 1.76
N SER A 82 11.95 -1.84 1.23
CA SER A 82 11.62 -1.76 -0.19
C SER A 82 11.33 -0.33 -0.65
N THR A 83 10.63 0.45 0.16
CA THR A 83 10.34 1.85 -0.13
C THR A 83 11.61 2.70 -0.12
N LEU A 84 12.45 2.56 0.91
CA LEU A 84 13.70 3.31 1.03
C LEU A 84 14.64 3.03 -0.14
N LEU A 85 14.88 1.75 -0.45
CA LEU A 85 15.70 1.36 -1.59
C LEU A 85 15.10 1.83 -2.92
N GLY A 86 13.78 1.72 -3.07
CA GLY A 86 13.07 2.23 -4.24
C GLY A 86 13.28 3.73 -4.45
N ILE A 87 13.14 4.54 -3.40
CA ILE A 87 13.35 5.99 -3.45
C ILE A 87 14.82 6.33 -3.73
N LEU A 88 15.77 5.64 -3.07
CA LEU A 88 17.20 5.87 -3.28
C LEU A 88 17.64 5.66 -4.75
N ILE A 89 17.01 4.73 -5.45
CA ILE A 89 17.28 4.46 -6.86
C ILE A 89 16.42 5.36 -7.76
N ALA A 90 15.14 5.53 -7.42
CA ALA A 90 14.20 6.25 -8.28
C ALA A 90 14.47 7.75 -8.35
N VAL A 91 14.85 8.39 -7.23
CA VAL A 91 15.08 9.85 -7.20
C VAL A 91 16.19 10.28 -8.16
N PRO A 92 17.42 9.72 -8.12
CA PRO A 92 18.46 10.11 -9.08
C PRO A 92 18.10 9.73 -10.52
N ALA A 93 17.40 8.61 -10.74
CA ALA A 93 16.95 8.21 -12.06
C ALA A 93 15.90 9.20 -12.63
N ALA A 94 14.88 9.53 -11.85
CA ALA A 94 13.86 10.50 -12.24
C ALA A 94 14.46 11.89 -12.47
N TRP A 95 15.36 12.34 -11.57
CA TRP A 95 16.06 13.61 -11.73
C TRP A 95 16.86 13.66 -13.04
N SER A 96 17.62 12.61 -13.35
CA SER A 96 18.37 12.53 -14.61
C SER A 96 17.44 12.58 -15.82
N MET A 97 16.32 11.87 -15.79
CA MET A 97 15.34 11.84 -16.88
C MET A 97 14.62 13.19 -17.07
N ALA A 98 14.40 13.93 -15.98
CA ALA A 98 13.71 15.22 -16.02
C ALA A 98 14.63 16.38 -16.44
N PHE A 99 15.85 16.43 -15.92
CA PHE A 99 16.75 17.58 -16.08
C PHE A 99 17.87 17.36 -17.11
N VAL A 100 18.19 16.11 -17.43
CA VAL A 100 19.19 15.73 -18.45
C VAL A 100 18.60 14.69 -19.40
N PRO A 101 17.46 14.99 -20.07
CA PRO A 101 16.79 14.01 -20.90
C PRO A 101 17.63 13.62 -22.11
N SER A 102 17.68 12.34 -22.41
CA SER A 102 18.25 11.82 -23.65
C SER A 102 17.17 11.59 -24.70
N ASN A 103 17.54 11.38 -25.95
CA ASN A 103 16.60 11.04 -27.02
C ASN A 103 15.82 9.74 -26.75
N ARG A 104 16.30 8.90 -25.82
CA ARG A 104 15.68 7.63 -25.44
C ARG A 104 14.86 7.71 -24.15
N THR A 105 14.86 8.84 -23.46
CA THR A 105 14.18 8.98 -22.16
C THR A 105 12.71 8.59 -22.24
N LYS A 106 12.00 9.04 -23.29
CA LYS A 106 10.59 8.69 -23.51
C LYS A 106 10.39 7.18 -23.71
N ASP A 107 11.25 6.55 -24.49
CA ASP A 107 11.15 5.12 -24.79
C ASP A 107 11.44 4.28 -23.54
N ILE A 108 12.42 4.70 -22.72
CA ILE A 108 12.74 4.06 -21.44
C ILE A 108 11.54 4.15 -20.49
N LEU A 109 10.93 5.32 -20.35
CA LEU A 109 9.73 5.49 -19.49
C LEU A 109 8.56 4.63 -19.98
N LEU A 110 8.30 4.58 -21.29
CA LEU A 110 7.26 3.73 -21.87
C LEU A 110 7.57 2.25 -21.69
N TRP A 111 8.83 1.85 -21.86
CA TRP A 111 9.26 0.47 -21.60
C TRP A 111 9.07 0.09 -20.14
N MET A 112 9.44 0.96 -19.19
CA MET A 112 9.22 0.73 -17.76
C MET A 112 7.74 0.54 -17.43
N LEU A 113 6.84 1.34 -18.01
CA LEU A 113 5.40 1.17 -17.83
C LEU A 113 4.91 -0.14 -18.46
N SER A 114 5.44 -0.54 -19.61
CA SER A 114 5.05 -1.79 -20.27
C SER A 114 5.38 -3.03 -19.43
N THR A 115 6.43 -2.97 -18.61
CA THR A 115 6.76 -4.07 -17.67
C THR A 115 5.65 -4.31 -16.64
N LYS A 116 4.84 -3.29 -16.31
CA LYS A 116 3.69 -3.42 -15.43
C LYS A 116 2.51 -4.17 -16.05
N MET A 117 2.48 -4.27 -17.37
CA MET A 117 1.43 -5.00 -18.10
C MET A 117 1.75 -6.50 -18.21
N LEU A 118 2.94 -6.93 -17.81
CA LEU A 118 3.31 -8.34 -17.83
C LEU A 118 2.47 -9.13 -16.81
N PRO A 119 1.90 -10.28 -17.22
CA PRO A 119 1.19 -11.15 -16.29
C PRO A 119 2.11 -11.61 -15.16
N ALA A 120 1.71 -11.36 -13.92
CA ALA A 120 2.51 -11.70 -12.73
C ALA A 120 2.92 -13.19 -12.73
N VAL A 121 2.02 -14.08 -13.19
CA VAL A 121 2.27 -15.52 -13.28
C VAL A 121 3.43 -15.85 -14.26
N GLY A 122 3.55 -15.09 -15.37
CA GLY A 122 4.60 -15.34 -16.37
C GLY A 122 6.01 -15.04 -15.86
N VAL A 123 6.15 -14.10 -14.92
CA VAL A 123 7.45 -13.72 -14.35
C VAL A 123 7.76 -14.43 -13.03
N LEU A 124 6.77 -15.03 -12.39
CA LEU A 124 6.91 -15.70 -11.10
C LEU A 124 7.95 -16.84 -11.15
N TYR A 125 7.86 -17.71 -12.15
CA TYR A 125 8.74 -18.87 -12.26
C TYR A 125 10.22 -18.49 -12.51
N PRO A 126 10.55 -17.60 -13.45
CA PRO A 126 11.92 -17.10 -13.60
C PRO A 126 12.48 -16.45 -12.33
N ILE A 127 11.69 -15.62 -11.64
CA ILE A 127 12.11 -14.98 -10.40
C ILE A 127 12.38 -16.04 -9.32
N TYR A 128 11.51 -17.02 -9.18
CA TYR A 128 11.67 -18.12 -8.24
C TYR A 128 13.00 -18.88 -8.45
N LEU A 129 13.33 -19.21 -9.71
CA LEU A 129 14.59 -19.88 -10.04
C LEU A 129 15.83 -19.03 -9.71
N ILE A 130 15.76 -17.73 -9.97
CA ILE A 130 16.84 -16.80 -9.62
C ILE A 130 17.01 -16.77 -8.10
N PHE A 131 15.92 -16.71 -7.35
CA PHE A 131 15.92 -16.65 -5.89
C PHE A 131 16.47 -17.92 -5.25
N ILE A 132 16.17 -19.10 -5.81
CA ILE A 132 16.82 -20.36 -5.38
C ILE A 132 18.34 -20.24 -5.53
N LYS A 133 18.80 -19.85 -6.73
CA LYS A 133 20.24 -19.78 -7.02
C LYS A 133 20.97 -18.75 -6.16
N MET A 134 20.30 -17.67 -5.79
CA MET A 134 20.86 -16.61 -4.95
C MET A 134 20.70 -16.87 -3.44
N GLY A 135 20.00 -17.93 -3.04
CA GLY A 135 19.72 -18.21 -1.62
C GLY A 135 18.80 -17.16 -0.98
N LEU A 136 17.97 -16.47 -1.78
CA LEU A 136 17.07 -15.40 -1.33
C LEU A 136 15.65 -15.90 -1.03
N LEU A 137 15.36 -17.18 -1.23
CA LEU A 137 14.07 -17.75 -0.87
C LEU A 137 13.86 -17.64 0.64
N ASP A 138 12.61 -17.36 1.01
CA ASP A 138 12.16 -17.24 2.40
C ASP A 138 12.98 -16.26 3.25
N SER A 139 13.53 -15.22 2.59
CA SER A 139 14.30 -14.17 3.22
C SER A 139 13.62 -12.80 3.14
N LYS A 140 13.77 -11.99 4.20
CA LYS A 140 13.28 -10.59 4.19
C LYS A 140 13.95 -9.76 3.10
N LEU A 141 15.24 -10.00 2.86
CA LEU A 141 15.99 -9.31 1.81
C LEU A 141 15.44 -9.62 0.43
N GLY A 142 15.11 -10.88 0.17
CA GLY A 142 14.46 -11.29 -1.08
C GLY A 142 13.15 -10.54 -1.29
N LEU A 143 12.28 -10.48 -0.29
CA LEU A 143 11.02 -9.75 -0.37
C LEU A 143 11.23 -8.25 -0.58
N VAL A 144 12.18 -7.63 0.12
CA VAL A 144 12.54 -6.21 -0.06
C VAL A 144 12.96 -5.94 -1.51
N VAL A 145 13.84 -6.76 -2.08
CA VAL A 145 14.33 -6.61 -3.46
C VAL A 145 13.19 -6.78 -4.48
N VAL A 146 12.37 -7.82 -4.35
CA VAL A 146 11.25 -8.04 -5.28
C VAL A 146 10.24 -6.91 -5.23
N LEU A 147 9.83 -6.49 -4.03
CA LEU A 147 8.87 -5.39 -3.87
C LEU A 147 9.43 -4.07 -4.40
N MET A 148 10.71 -3.80 -4.18
CA MET A 148 11.39 -2.64 -4.74
C MET A 148 11.38 -2.69 -6.28
N LEU A 149 11.82 -3.80 -6.88
CA LEU A 149 11.87 -3.96 -8.33
C LEU A 149 10.50 -3.83 -8.98
N ILE A 150 9.47 -4.43 -8.39
CA ILE A 150 8.10 -4.32 -8.90
C ILE A 150 7.59 -2.88 -8.86
N ASN A 151 7.93 -2.10 -7.83
CA ASN A 151 7.41 -0.75 -7.68
C ASN A 151 8.30 0.34 -8.33
N LEU A 152 9.55 0.05 -8.61
CA LEU A 152 10.51 1.01 -9.16
C LEU A 152 10.02 1.77 -10.40
N PRO A 153 9.42 1.13 -11.42
CA PRO A 153 8.94 1.83 -12.61
C PRO A 153 7.89 2.90 -12.31
N ILE A 154 6.94 2.60 -11.41
CA ILE A 154 5.87 3.55 -11.07
C ILE A 154 6.41 4.70 -10.21
N ILE A 155 7.37 4.43 -9.31
CA ILE A 155 8.00 5.46 -8.48
C ILE A 155 8.75 6.46 -9.37
N ILE A 156 9.57 5.97 -10.32
CA ILE A 156 10.30 6.83 -11.26
C ILE A 156 9.34 7.65 -12.12
N TRP A 157 8.24 7.06 -12.55
CA TRP A 157 7.27 7.73 -13.42
C TRP A 157 6.45 8.80 -12.69
N MET A 158 6.26 8.66 -11.38
CA MET A 158 5.50 9.62 -10.56
C MET A 158 6.34 10.76 -9.98
N LEU A 159 7.66 10.62 -9.92
CA LEU A 159 8.60 11.66 -9.48
C LEU A 159 8.96 12.60 -10.62
#